data_0ca1b6a14ac10aa9ba07dd7e8fc2e8a6
#
_entry.id   0ca1b6a14ac10aa9ba07dd7e8fc2e8a6
#
_cell.length_a   1.000
_cell.length_b   1.000
_cell.length_c   1.000
_cell.angle_alpha   90.00
_cell.angle_beta   90.00
_cell.angle_gamma   90.00
#
_symmetry.space_group_name_H-M   'P 1'
#
loop_
_entity.id
_entity.type
_entity.pdbx_description
1 polymer ?
#
loop_
_entity_poly.entity_id
_entity_poly.type
_entity_poly.pdbx_seq_one_letter_code
_entity_poly.pdbx_strand_id
1 'polypeptide(L)'
;MKNWFAALLLAVPMSAAVASGGGHYEKVDIDLRDQVSLQHGAQIFTNYCLSCHSASGMRFNRLKDIGLTDEEIKKNLMFTTDNVGDVMHSAMNPKDAAKWFGAAPPDLTLIARSKGADYL
;
A
#
# COMPACT_ATOMS: atom_id res chain seq x y z
N MET A 1 7.66 49.75 35.52
CA MET A 1 6.53 49.14 34.83
C MET A 1 6.91 48.61 33.44
N LYS A 2 8.07 47.97 33.29
CA LYS A 2 8.62 47.68 31.94
C LYS A 2 8.85 46.19 31.66
N ASN A 3 8.61 45.26 32.59
CA ASN A 3 8.96 43.85 32.45
C ASN A 3 7.77 42.87 32.57
N TRP A 4 6.54 43.35 32.62
CA TRP A 4 5.37 42.51 32.76
C TRP A 4 4.84 41.97 31.42
N PHE A 5 5.23 42.58 30.29
CA PHE A 5 4.84 42.14 28.98
C PHE A 5 5.66 40.96 28.45
N ALA A 6 6.86 40.71 28.99
CA ALA A 6 7.71 39.60 28.57
C ALA A 6 7.29 38.24 29.15
N ALA A 7 6.54 38.22 30.25
CA ALA A 7 6.11 36.98 30.90
C ALA A 7 4.85 36.36 30.31
N LEU A 8 4.08 37.09 29.48
CA LEU A 8 2.82 36.63 28.91
C LEU A 8 2.99 35.80 27.61
N LEU A 9 4.19 35.81 27.02
CA LEU A 9 4.48 35.14 25.75
C LEU A 9 4.94 33.68 25.91
N LEU A 10 5.15 33.19 27.15
CA LEU A 10 5.67 31.84 27.42
C LEU A 10 4.59 30.82 27.82
N ALA A 11 3.32 31.23 27.84
CA ALA A 11 2.21 30.33 28.18
C ALA A 11 1.33 29.97 26.97
N VAL A 12 1.94 29.71 25.81
CA VAL A 12 1.24 29.05 24.74
C VAL A 12 1.26 27.54 25.05
N PRO A 13 0.13 26.92 25.42
CA PRO A 13 0.10 25.47 25.54
C PRO A 13 0.45 24.89 24.16
N MET A 14 1.57 24.21 24.04
CA MET A 14 1.87 23.34 22.93
C MET A 14 0.82 22.21 22.96
N SER A 15 -0.34 22.48 22.39
CA SER A 15 -1.30 21.43 22.05
C SER A 15 -0.60 20.57 21.01
N ALA A 16 0.02 19.47 21.44
CA ALA A 16 0.45 18.43 20.55
C ALA A 16 -0.82 17.96 19.82
N ALA A 17 -0.98 18.41 18.59
CA ALA A 17 -1.99 17.88 17.69
C ALA A 17 -1.64 16.41 17.46
N VAL A 18 -2.22 15.52 18.26
CA VAL A 18 -2.19 14.08 18.04
C VAL A 18 -3.11 13.83 16.85
N ALA A 19 -2.58 14.01 15.66
CA ALA A 19 -3.23 13.54 14.43
C ALA A 19 -3.11 12.03 14.36
N SER A 20 -3.67 11.33 15.35
CA SER A 20 -3.91 9.89 15.24
C SER A 20 -5.22 9.68 14.49
N GLY A 21 -5.18 9.81 13.18
CA GLY A 21 -6.21 9.30 12.28
C GLY A 21 -6.20 7.77 12.29
N GLY A 22 -6.19 7.16 13.45
CA GLY A 22 -6.32 5.72 13.61
C GLY A 22 -7.80 5.36 13.47
N GLY A 23 -8.26 5.02 12.25
CA GLY A 23 -9.54 4.34 12.10
C GLY A 23 -9.53 3.05 12.92
N HIS A 24 -10.66 2.70 13.50
CA HIS A 24 -10.82 1.39 14.12
C HIS A 24 -11.01 0.38 12.99
N TYR A 25 -9.92 -0.35 12.64
CA TYR A 25 -9.96 -1.42 11.64
C TYR A 25 -10.22 -2.75 12.33
N GLU A 26 -10.92 -3.64 11.65
CA GLU A 26 -11.05 -5.01 12.13
C GLU A 26 -9.69 -5.73 12.05
N LYS A 27 -9.38 -6.48 13.11
CA LYS A 27 -8.12 -7.21 13.16
C LYS A 27 -8.15 -8.39 12.19
N VAL A 28 -7.18 -8.41 11.29
CA VAL A 28 -6.97 -9.52 10.35
C VAL A 28 -5.91 -10.46 10.91
N ASP A 29 -6.26 -11.74 11.03
CA ASP A 29 -5.30 -12.78 11.40
C ASP A 29 -4.65 -13.36 10.14
N ILE A 30 -3.34 -13.15 9.98
CA ILE A 30 -2.58 -13.58 8.80
C ILE A 30 -1.61 -14.69 9.19
N ASP A 31 -1.76 -15.87 8.60
CA ASP A 31 -0.73 -16.93 8.65
C ASP A 31 0.14 -16.89 7.40
N LEU A 32 1.37 -16.41 7.54
CA LEU A 32 2.35 -16.35 6.44
C LEU A 32 2.83 -17.73 5.97
N ARG A 33 2.41 -18.81 6.61
CA ARG A 33 2.71 -20.20 6.21
C ARG A 33 1.56 -20.82 5.41
N ASP A 34 0.39 -20.23 5.42
CA ASP A 34 -0.74 -20.67 4.60
C ASP A 34 -0.57 -20.20 3.16
N GLN A 35 0.15 -21.01 2.37
CA GLN A 35 0.41 -20.69 0.96
C GLN A 35 -0.86 -20.54 0.13
N VAL A 36 -1.90 -21.29 0.44
CA VAL A 36 -3.17 -21.23 -0.31
C VAL A 36 -3.82 -19.87 -0.13
N SER A 37 -3.88 -19.38 1.10
CA SER A 37 -4.39 -18.05 1.42
C SER A 37 -3.54 -16.96 0.77
N LEU A 38 -2.20 -17.08 0.81
CA LEU A 38 -1.28 -16.12 0.19
C LEU A 38 -1.42 -16.09 -1.34
N GLN A 39 -1.57 -17.23 -2.00
CA GLN A 39 -1.80 -17.32 -3.44
C GLN A 39 -3.15 -16.70 -3.83
N HIS A 40 -4.19 -16.94 -3.04
CA HIS A 40 -5.50 -16.30 -3.24
C HIS A 40 -5.40 -14.79 -3.06
N GLY A 41 -4.68 -14.31 -2.04
CA GLY A 41 -4.39 -12.88 -1.85
C GLY A 41 -3.65 -12.26 -3.05
N ALA A 42 -2.66 -12.96 -3.59
CA ALA A 42 -1.95 -12.52 -4.80
C ALA A 42 -2.90 -12.44 -6.01
N GLN A 43 -3.81 -13.39 -6.17
CA GLN A 43 -4.83 -13.37 -7.21
C GLN A 43 -5.77 -12.17 -7.05
N ILE A 44 -6.26 -11.90 -5.83
CA ILE A 44 -7.10 -10.73 -5.56
C ILE A 44 -6.34 -9.45 -5.89
N PHE A 45 -5.09 -9.31 -5.44
CA PHE A 45 -4.28 -8.14 -5.70
C PHE A 45 -4.11 -7.88 -7.20
N THR A 46 -3.71 -8.89 -7.98
CA THR A 46 -3.46 -8.74 -9.42
C THR A 46 -4.73 -8.47 -10.23
N ASN A 47 -5.87 -9.02 -9.82
CA ASN A 47 -7.14 -8.85 -10.54
C ASN A 47 -7.88 -7.56 -10.19
N TYR A 48 -7.77 -7.08 -8.95
CA TYR A 48 -8.56 -5.93 -8.47
C TYR A 48 -7.71 -4.71 -8.16
N CYS A 49 -6.64 -4.85 -7.39
CA CYS A 49 -5.86 -3.71 -6.93
C CYS A 49 -4.89 -3.19 -8.00
N LEU A 50 -4.21 -4.09 -8.72
CA LEU A 50 -3.18 -3.76 -9.70
C LEU A 50 -3.73 -3.00 -10.91
N SER A 51 -5.02 -3.00 -11.15
CA SER A 51 -5.65 -2.18 -12.18
C SER A 51 -5.43 -0.67 -11.94
N CYS A 52 -5.36 -0.26 -10.66
CA CYS A 52 -5.21 1.13 -10.25
C CYS A 52 -3.93 1.38 -9.46
N HIS A 53 -3.51 0.45 -8.62
CA HIS A 53 -2.38 0.58 -7.70
C HIS A 53 -1.19 -0.26 -8.15
N SER A 54 -0.04 0.38 -8.35
CA SER A 54 1.21 -0.34 -8.57
C SER A 54 1.76 -0.90 -7.25
N ALA A 55 2.59 -1.94 -7.36
CA ALA A 55 3.52 -2.39 -6.34
C ALA A 55 4.93 -2.41 -6.96
N SER A 56 5.45 -1.21 -7.22
CA SER A 56 6.66 -1.00 -8.03
C SER A 56 7.95 -1.54 -7.38
N GLY A 57 7.93 -1.80 -6.09
CA GLY A 57 9.01 -2.50 -5.37
C GLY A 57 8.91 -4.02 -5.42
N MET A 58 7.86 -4.58 -6.03
CA MET A 58 7.64 -6.03 -6.16
C MET A 58 7.74 -6.47 -7.62
N ARG A 59 8.39 -7.62 -7.83
CA ARG A 59 8.44 -8.28 -9.14
C ARG A 59 7.55 -9.50 -9.15
N PHE A 60 6.97 -9.83 -10.29
CA PHE A 60 6.12 -11.01 -10.43
C PHE A 60 6.83 -12.31 -10.04
N ASN A 61 8.14 -12.45 -10.32
CA ASN A 61 8.90 -13.65 -9.95
C ASN A 61 8.99 -13.89 -8.44
N ARG A 62 8.69 -12.88 -7.59
CA ARG A 62 8.63 -13.05 -6.13
C ARG A 62 7.42 -13.87 -5.67
N LEU A 63 6.42 -14.05 -6.52
CA LEU A 63 5.29 -14.92 -6.23
C LEU A 63 5.70 -16.40 -6.15
N LYS A 64 6.92 -16.75 -6.58
CA LYS A 64 7.51 -18.08 -6.34
C LYS A 64 7.75 -18.35 -4.84
N ASP A 65 7.93 -17.31 -4.06
CA ASP A 65 8.13 -17.44 -2.60
C ASP A 65 6.89 -18.00 -1.87
N ILE A 66 5.72 -17.89 -2.51
CA ILE A 66 4.47 -18.47 -2.02
C ILE A 66 4.07 -19.74 -2.78
N GLY A 67 5.05 -20.40 -3.43
CA GLY A 67 4.89 -21.72 -4.04
C GLY A 67 4.34 -21.74 -5.46
N LEU A 68 4.26 -20.61 -6.17
CA LEU A 68 3.82 -20.57 -7.56
C LEU A 68 4.99 -20.79 -8.52
N THR A 69 4.71 -21.47 -9.64
CA THR A 69 5.65 -21.62 -10.76
C THR A 69 5.60 -20.42 -11.71
N ASP A 70 6.63 -20.24 -12.55
CA ASP A 70 6.64 -19.18 -13.57
C ASP A 70 5.47 -19.31 -14.56
N GLU A 71 5.07 -20.54 -14.90
CA GLU A 71 3.93 -20.80 -15.77
C GLU A 71 2.61 -20.39 -15.13
N GLU A 72 2.40 -20.70 -13.87
CA GLU A 72 1.20 -20.33 -13.14
C GLU A 72 1.10 -18.80 -12.97
N ILE A 73 2.22 -18.16 -12.65
CA ILE A 73 2.31 -16.68 -12.54
C ILE A 73 1.94 -16.04 -13.87
N LYS A 74 2.58 -16.45 -14.97
CA LYS A 74 2.31 -15.91 -16.31
C LYS A 74 0.87 -16.09 -16.74
N LYS A 75 0.34 -17.29 -16.55
CA LYS A 75 -1.01 -17.65 -17.03
C LYS A 75 -2.12 -16.98 -16.25
N ASN A 76 -1.93 -16.79 -14.91
CA ASN A 76 -3.04 -16.47 -14.03
C ASN A 76 -2.93 -15.08 -13.37
N LEU A 77 -1.73 -14.48 -13.30
CA LEU A 77 -1.49 -13.29 -12.49
C LEU A 77 -0.83 -12.14 -13.25
N MET A 78 -0.40 -12.35 -14.50
CA MET A 78 0.25 -11.31 -15.29
C MET A 78 -0.67 -10.81 -16.39
N PHE A 79 -1.09 -9.54 -16.28
CA PHE A 79 -1.99 -8.90 -17.24
C PHE A 79 -1.38 -7.65 -17.89
N THR A 80 -0.24 -7.17 -17.37
CA THR A 80 0.39 -5.92 -17.80
C THR A 80 1.76 -6.12 -18.46
N THR A 81 2.31 -7.34 -18.41
CA THR A 81 3.62 -7.72 -18.97
C THR A 81 3.70 -9.23 -19.18
N ASP A 82 4.63 -9.69 -20.03
CA ASP A 82 4.90 -11.11 -20.30
C ASP A 82 6.16 -11.62 -19.60
N ASN A 83 6.94 -10.72 -18.96
CA ASN A 83 8.21 -11.07 -18.32
C ASN A 83 8.06 -11.10 -16.78
N VAL A 84 8.21 -12.29 -16.17
CA VAL A 84 8.12 -12.48 -14.72
C VAL A 84 9.15 -11.67 -13.92
N GLY A 85 10.22 -11.23 -14.56
CA GLY A 85 11.23 -10.35 -13.95
C GLY A 85 10.76 -8.90 -13.80
N ASP A 86 9.67 -8.51 -14.45
CA ASP A 86 9.17 -7.14 -14.38
C ASP A 86 8.50 -6.85 -13.04
N VAL A 87 8.44 -5.56 -12.71
CA VAL A 87 7.75 -5.06 -11.52
C VAL A 87 6.24 -4.99 -11.74
N MET A 88 5.48 -5.04 -10.66
CA MET A 88 4.02 -4.99 -10.69
C MET A 88 3.54 -3.55 -10.88
N HIS A 89 3.47 -3.10 -12.13
CA HIS A 89 2.93 -1.78 -12.49
C HIS A 89 1.47 -1.86 -12.91
N SER A 90 0.69 -0.89 -12.43
CA SER A 90 -0.64 -0.60 -12.98
C SER A 90 -0.53 -0.14 -14.44
N ALA A 91 -1.48 -0.55 -15.27
CA ALA A 91 -1.63 -0.01 -16.63
C ALA A 91 -2.17 1.43 -16.64
N MET A 92 -2.69 1.91 -15.53
CA MET A 92 -3.27 3.25 -15.42
C MET A 92 -2.19 4.34 -15.50
N ASN A 93 -2.37 5.29 -16.42
CA ASN A 93 -1.47 6.44 -16.53
C ASN A 93 -1.64 7.36 -15.31
N PRO A 94 -0.56 7.68 -14.55
CA PRO A 94 -0.67 8.50 -13.33
C PRO A 94 -1.25 9.91 -13.57
N LYS A 95 -1.01 10.52 -14.75
CA LYS A 95 -1.54 11.84 -15.08
C LYS A 95 -3.06 11.80 -15.30
N ASP A 96 -3.54 10.73 -15.94
CA ASP A 96 -4.97 10.56 -16.16
C ASP A 96 -5.68 10.15 -14.87
N ALA A 97 -5.06 9.28 -14.07
CA ALA A 97 -5.55 8.94 -12.74
C ALA A 97 -5.73 10.18 -11.85
N ALA A 98 -4.76 11.09 -11.86
CA ALA A 98 -4.86 12.34 -11.11
C ALA A 98 -6.03 13.25 -11.58
N LYS A 99 -6.33 13.23 -12.88
CA LYS A 99 -7.51 13.96 -13.41
C LYS A 99 -8.83 13.32 -12.97
N TRP A 100 -8.88 11.98 -12.92
CA TRP A 100 -10.11 11.25 -12.62
C TRP A 100 -10.43 11.20 -11.13
N PHE A 101 -9.39 11.12 -10.29
CA PHE A 101 -9.53 10.89 -8.84
C PHE A 101 -9.05 12.06 -7.97
N GLY A 102 -8.55 13.14 -8.60
CA GLY A 102 -7.92 14.26 -7.88
C GLY A 102 -6.46 13.99 -7.49
N ALA A 103 -6.07 12.74 -7.36
CA ALA A 103 -4.68 12.31 -7.14
C ALA A 103 -4.47 10.93 -7.77
N ALA A 104 -3.23 10.62 -8.17
CA ALA A 104 -2.92 9.27 -8.62
C ALA A 104 -3.01 8.29 -7.44
N PRO A 105 -3.58 7.07 -7.65
CA PRO A 105 -3.60 6.04 -6.62
C PRO A 105 -2.18 5.74 -6.10
N PRO A 106 -1.98 5.65 -4.78
CA PRO A 106 -0.66 5.41 -4.22
C PRO A 106 -0.13 4.01 -4.55
N ASP A 107 1.19 3.89 -4.60
CA ASP A 107 1.87 2.59 -4.69
C ASP A 107 1.68 1.78 -3.41
N LEU A 108 1.34 0.50 -3.53
CA LEU A 108 1.02 -0.37 -2.40
C LEU A 108 2.18 -1.27 -1.94
N THR A 109 3.38 -1.13 -2.50
CA THR A 109 4.54 -1.97 -2.17
C THR A 109 4.75 -2.14 -0.66
N LEU A 110 4.65 -1.06 0.11
CA LEU A 110 4.95 -1.05 1.54
C LEU A 110 3.73 -0.76 2.42
N ILE A 111 2.54 -0.67 1.84
CA ILE A 111 1.37 -0.20 2.58
C ILE A 111 0.99 -1.14 3.74
N ALA A 112 0.98 -2.45 3.52
CA ALA A 112 0.71 -3.44 4.57
C ALA A 112 1.76 -3.39 5.69
N ARG A 113 3.02 -3.07 5.35
CA ARG A 113 4.10 -2.97 6.32
C ARG A 113 4.04 -1.67 7.12
N SER A 114 3.66 -0.58 6.50
CA SER A 114 3.64 0.76 7.11
C SER A 114 2.37 1.07 7.87
N LYS A 115 1.24 0.52 7.46
CA LYS A 115 -0.08 0.76 8.03
C LYS A 115 -0.68 -0.45 8.77
N GLY A 116 -0.11 -1.63 8.56
CA GLY A 116 -0.69 -2.90 8.99
C GLY A 116 -1.64 -3.50 7.95
N ALA A 117 -1.87 -4.81 8.07
CA ALA A 117 -2.80 -5.52 7.19
C ALA A 117 -4.26 -5.13 7.45
N ASP A 118 -4.57 -4.77 8.69
CA ASP A 118 -5.90 -4.33 9.11
C ASP A 118 -6.37 -3.04 8.39
N TYR A 119 -5.43 -2.32 7.79
CA TYR A 119 -5.72 -1.09 7.03
C TYR A 119 -6.23 -1.37 5.62
N LEU A 120 -5.84 -2.51 5.01
CA LEU A 120 -6.18 -2.89 3.64
C LEU A 120 -7.50 -3.63 3.56
#